data_3a13ea7c9496cc6c9e26245cf8e2fa9b
#
_entry.id   3a13ea7c9496cc6c9e26245cf8e2fa9b
#
_cell.length_a   1.000
_cell.length_b   1.000
_cell.length_c   1.000
_cell.angle_alpha   90.00
_cell.angle_beta   90.00
_cell.angle_gamma   90.00
#
_symmetry.space_group_name_H-M   'P 1'
#
loop_
_entity.id
_entity.type
_entity.pdbx_description
1 polymer ?
#
loop_
_entity_poly.entity_id
_entity_poly.type
_entity_poly.pdbx_seq_one_letter_code
_entity_poly.pdbx_strand_id
1 'polypeptide(L)'
;MTNVFVDPTLRGNEKIKTAIHLFHLEHSDENYTAACLAIRERMVYEGHLIFPAEVIEDEDGATNFLFKTMDINGIDFLVAFTDQKEYEKAPASGAVSQFIDSMLENVIQQDDIAGVIINPWGEHLVLCKADIVMILGLEEK
;
A
#
# COMPACT_ATOMS: atom_id res chain seq x y z
N MET A 1 -13.72 -18.14 -20.25
CA MET A 1 -12.53 -17.99 -19.46
C MET A 1 -12.17 -16.53 -19.28
N THR A 2 -12.03 -16.12 -18.08
CA THR A 2 -11.65 -14.77 -17.80
C THR A 2 -10.18 -14.55 -18.11
N ASN A 3 -9.88 -13.52 -18.86
CA ASN A 3 -8.51 -13.10 -19.04
C ASN A 3 -8.01 -12.54 -17.72
N VAL A 4 -7.11 -13.26 -17.10
CA VAL A 4 -6.45 -12.73 -15.93
C VAL A 4 -5.33 -11.83 -16.43
N PHE A 5 -5.57 -10.54 -16.36
CA PHE A 5 -4.53 -9.58 -16.63
C PHE A 5 -3.59 -9.57 -15.43
N VAL A 6 -2.39 -10.08 -15.62
CA VAL A 6 -1.37 -10.06 -14.58
C VAL A 6 -0.49 -8.87 -14.82
N ASP A 7 -0.63 -7.86 -13.98
CA ASP A 7 0.23 -6.69 -14.01
C ASP A 7 1.64 -7.10 -13.56
N PRO A 8 2.65 -7.02 -14.44
CA PRO A 8 4.00 -7.42 -14.04
C PRO A 8 4.59 -6.58 -12.89
N THR A 9 4.07 -5.37 -12.66
CA THR A 9 4.54 -4.53 -11.56
C THR A 9 4.08 -5.05 -10.21
N LEU A 10 3.08 -5.94 -10.18
CA LEU A 10 2.57 -6.58 -8.96
C LEU A 10 3.21 -7.95 -8.73
N ARG A 11 4.03 -8.42 -9.66
CA ARG A 11 4.68 -9.71 -9.56
C ARG A 11 5.66 -9.70 -8.39
N GLY A 12 5.55 -10.70 -7.53
CA GLY A 12 6.37 -10.79 -6.32
C GLY A 12 5.69 -10.25 -5.08
N ASN A 13 4.53 -9.59 -5.22
CA ASN A 13 3.79 -9.08 -4.06
C ASN A 13 3.23 -10.19 -3.18
N GLU A 14 3.17 -11.43 -3.67
CA GLU A 14 2.84 -12.58 -2.84
C GLU A 14 3.80 -12.75 -1.68
N LYS A 15 5.02 -12.27 -1.79
CA LYS A 15 5.99 -12.26 -0.68
C LYS A 15 5.52 -11.35 0.45
N ILE A 16 4.93 -10.21 0.08
CA ILE A 16 4.36 -9.30 1.07
C ILE A 16 3.17 -9.98 1.77
N LYS A 17 2.29 -10.60 1.00
CA LYS A 17 1.12 -11.31 1.55
C LYS A 17 1.54 -12.44 2.49
N THR A 18 2.56 -13.21 2.11
CA THR A 18 3.07 -14.29 2.93
C THR A 18 3.61 -13.76 4.25
N ALA A 19 4.39 -12.67 4.21
CA ALA A 19 4.94 -12.07 5.43
C ALA A 19 3.83 -11.52 6.33
N ILE A 20 2.81 -10.91 5.76
CA ILE A 20 1.65 -10.42 6.52
C ILE A 20 0.90 -11.60 7.14
N HIS A 21 0.72 -12.69 6.41
CA HIS A 21 0.07 -13.90 6.93
C HIS A 21 0.82 -14.46 8.14
N LEU A 22 2.13 -14.54 8.06
CA LEU A 22 2.95 -15.01 9.17
C LEU A 22 2.82 -14.10 10.40
N PHE A 23 2.73 -12.79 10.17
CA PHE A 23 2.49 -11.83 11.25
C PHE A 23 1.11 -12.06 11.90
N HIS A 24 0.09 -12.38 11.11
CA HIS A 24 -1.24 -12.69 11.65
C HIS A 24 -1.25 -13.98 12.46
N LEU A 25 -0.40 -14.96 12.07
CA LEU A 25 -0.26 -16.20 12.83
C LEU A 25 0.47 -15.98 14.15
N GLU A 26 1.45 -15.10 14.16
CA GLU A 26 2.21 -14.77 15.35
C GLU A 26 2.59 -13.29 15.31
N HIS A 27 1.96 -12.50 16.17
CA HIS A 27 2.20 -11.05 16.28
C HIS A 27 3.50 -10.79 17.05
N SER A 28 4.62 -10.95 16.35
CA SER A 28 5.94 -10.67 16.92
C SER A 28 6.58 -9.50 16.18
N ASP A 29 7.53 -8.84 16.84
CA ASP A 29 8.31 -7.77 16.21
C ASP A 29 9.09 -8.31 15.03
N GLU A 30 9.57 -9.54 15.11
CA GLU A 30 10.31 -10.19 14.02
C GLU A 30 9.44 -10.37 12.78
N ASN A 31 8.20 -10.85 12.96
CA ASN A 31 7.28 -11.04 11.84
C ASN A 31 6.81 -9.72 11.26
N TYR A 32 6.60 -8.71 12.11
CA TYR A 32 6.26 -7.37 11.64
C TYR A 32 7.40 -6.79 10.81
N THR A 33 8.62 -6.86 11.31
CA THR A 33 9.82 -6.39 10.60
C THR A 33 9.99 -7.13 9.28
N ALA A 34 9.75 -8.44 9.26
CA ALA A 34 9.83 -9.24 8.03
C ALA A 34 8.85 -8.74 6.97
N ALA A 35 7.63 -8.35 7.38
CA ALA A 35 6.65 -7.78 6.46
C ALA A 35 7.14 -6.44 5.89
N CYS A 36 7.70 -5.57 6.74
CA CYS A 36 8.27 -4.30 6.29
C CYS A 36 9.43 -4.52 5.31
N LEU A 37 10.29 -5.49 5.57
CA LEU A 37 11.40 -5.82 4.68
C LEU A 37 10.93 -6.39 3.35
N ALA A 38 9.85 -7.16 3.35
CA ALA A 38 9.25 -7.67 2.12
C ALA A 38 8.75 -6.52 1.25
N ILE A 39 8.14 -5.51 1.86
CA ILE A 39 7.69 -4.30 1.15
C ILE A 39 8.90 -3.56 0.58
N ARG A 40 9.96 -3.39 1.37
CA ARG A 40 11.19 -2.73 0.93
C ARG A 40 11.84 -3.46 -0.24
N GLU A 41 11.86 -4.79 -0.21
CA GLU A 41 12.41 -5.58 -1.31
C GLU A 41 11.65 -5.30 -2.60
N ARG A 42 10.33 -5.31 -2.55
CA ARG A 42 9.52 -5.01 -3.74
C ARG A 42 9.74 -3.58 -4.20
N MET A 43 9.89 -2.65 -3.27
CA MET A 43 10.16 -1.25 -3.58
C MET A 43 11.48 -1.09 -4.34
N VAL A 44 12.53 -1.76 -3.89
CA VAL A 44 13.86 -1.70 -4.52
C VAL A 44 13.81 -2.24 -5.96
N TYR A 45 12.96 -3.22 -6.22
CA TYR A 45 12.78 -3.78 -7.57
C TYR A 45 11.67 -3.08 -8.35
N GLU A 46 11.35 -1.83 -7.98
CA GLU A 46 10.39 -0.99 -8.68
C GLU A 46 8.98 -1.57 -8.70
N GLY A 47 8.61 -2.27 -7.63
CA GLY A 47 7.29 -2.85 -7.50
C GLY A 47 6.21 -1.81 -7.26
N HIS A 48 4.98 -2.21 -7.56
CA HIS A 48 3.79 -1.37 -7.36
C HIS A 48 2.86 -2.00 -6.33
N LEU A 49 1.99 -1.16 -5.79
CA LEU A 49 0.79 -1.59 -5.08
C LEU A 49 -0.40 -0.96 -5.80
N ILE A 50 -1.58 -1.46 -5.50
CA ILE A 50 -2.83 -0.93 -6.05
C ILE A 50 -3.41 0.04 -5.03
N PHE A 51 -3.74 1.26 -5.48
CA PHE A 51 -4.30 2.31 -4.62
C PHE A 51 -5.67 2.72 -5.14
N PRO A 52 -6.73 2.55 -4.35
CA PRO A 52 -8.05 3.04 -4.73
C PRO A 52 -8.01 4.56 -4.93
N ALA A 53 -8.59 5.02 -6.01
CA ALA A 53 -8.56 6.45 -6.34
C ALA A 53 -9.73 6.82 -7.24
N GLU A 54 -10.13 8.09 -7.17
CA GLU A 54 -11.03 8.70 -8.13
C GLU A 54 -10.22 9.54 -9.09
N VAL A 55 -10.62 9.52 -10.35
CA VAL A 55 -10.04 10.40 -11.37
C VAL A 55 -10.80 11.72 -11.35
N ILE A 56 -10.08 12.81 -11.16
CA ILE A 56 -10.67 14.15 -11.20
C ILE A 56 -9.97 14.98 -12.27
N GLU A 57 -10.75 15.78 -13.00
CA GLU A 57 -10.21 16.75 -13.95
C GLU A 57 -10.29 18.12 -13.31
N ASP A 58 -9.19 18.88 -13.37
CA ASP A 58 -9.20 20.25 -12.91
C ASP A 58 -9.68 21.20 -14.02
N GLU A 59 -9.75 22.50 -13.72
CA GLU A 59 -10.23 23.51 -14.66
C GLU A 59 -9.38 23.60 -15.92
N ASP A 60 -8.12 23.22 -15.84
CA ASP A 60 -7.21 23.26 -16.98
C ASP A 60 -7.24 21.96 -17.80
N GLY A 61 -8.12 21.02 -17.44
CA GLY A 61 -8.23 19.74 -18.11
C GLY A 61 -7.18 18.72 -17.70
N ALA A 62 -6.37 19.02 -16.69
CA ALA A 62 -5.39 18.08 -16.18
C ALA A 62 -6.07 16.99 -15.37
N THR A 63 -5.62 15.75 -15.57
CA THR A 63 -6.13 14.60 -14.84
C THR A 63 -5.36 14.42 -13.54
N ASN A 64 -6.09 14.34 -12.44
CA ASN A 64 -5.52 14.10 -11.12
C ASN A 64 -6.20 12.89 -10.48
N PHE A 65 -5.52 12.29 -9.51
CA PHE A 65 -6.07 11.18 -8.74
C PHE A 65 -6.32 11.61 -7.31
N LEU A 66 -7.52 11.34 -6.82
CA LEU A 66 -7.86 11.53 -5.42
C LEU A 66 -7.81 10.15 -4.76
N PHE A 67 -6.76 9.89 -4.02
CA PHE A 67 -6.55 8.59 -3.37
C PHE A 67 -7.45 8.43 -2.16
N LYS A 68 -7.98 7.22 -1.99
CA LYS A 68 -8.89 6.90 -0.89
C LYS A 68 -8.13 6.67 0.40
N THR A 69 -8.71 7.14 1.48
CA THR A 69 -8.20 6.89 2.82
C THR A 69 -9.24 6.13 3.64
N MET A 70 -8.79 5.52 4.72
CA MET A 70 -9.64 4.83 5.67
C MET A 70 -9.44 5.44 7.04
N ASP A 71 -10.54 5.81 7.68
CA ASP A 71 -10.51 6.34 9.04
C ASP A 71 -10.44 5.17 10.02
N ILE A 72 -9.45 5.20 10.91
CA ILE A 72 -9.31 4.24 11.99
C ILE A 72 -9.20 5.05 13.28
N ASN A 73 -10.25 5.02 14.08
CA ASN A 73 -10.32 5.77 15.35
C ASN A 73 -10.04 7.26 15.19
N GLY A 74 -10.55 7.86 14.11
CA GLY A 74 -10.38 9.29 13.83
C GLY A 74 -9.07 9.65 13.15
N ILE A 75 -8.31 8.65 12.73
CA ILE A 75 -7.01 8.85 12.07
C ILE A 75 -7.08 8.26 10.68
N ASP A 76 -6.66 9.03 9.67
CA ASP A 76 -6.73 8.61 8.28
C ASP A 76 -5.46 7.89 7.83
N PHE A 77 -5.65 6.77 7.15
CA PHE A 77 -4.59 5.97 6.54
C PHE A 77 -4.86 5.82 5.05
N LEU A 78 -3.81 5.91 4.24
CA LEU A 78 -3.91 5.62 2.82
C LEU A 78 -4.15 4.13 2.63
N VAL A 79 -5.07 3.77 1.74
CA VAL A 79 -5.41 2.36 1.47
C VAL A 79 -4.56 1.84 0.32
N ALA A 80 -4.04 0.62 0.48
CA ALA A 80 -3.27 -0.06 -0.56
C ALA A 80 -3.62 -1.54 -0.61
N PHE A 81 -3.45 -2.15 -1.77
CA PHE A 81 -3.67 -3.59 -1.98
C PHE A 81 -2.46 -4.20 -2.66
N THR A 82 -2.11 -5.42 -2.27
CA THR A 82 -0.98 -6.14 -2.86
C THR A 82 -1.29 -6.66 -4.25
N ASP A 83 -2.56 -6.96 -4.54
CA ASP A 83 -2.97 -7.54 -5.81
C ASP A 83 -4.45 -7.30 -6.08
N GLN A 84 -4.86 -7.67 -7.29
CA GLN A 84 -6.24 -7.50 -7.75
C GLN A 84 -7.24 -8.25 -6.87
N LYS A 85 -6.86 -9.43 -6.40
CA LYS A 85 -7.75 -10.27 -5.59
C LYS A 85 -8.11 -9.57 -4.27
N GLU A 86 -7.14 -8.91 -3.64
CA GLU A 86 -7.40 -8.15 -2.42
C GLU A 86 -8.25 -6.91 -2.71
N TYR A 87 -7.97 -6.23 -3.83
CA TYR A 87 -8.75 -5.07 -4.23
C TYR A 87 -10.22 -5.42 -4.46
N GLU A 88 -10.50 -6.59 -5.04
CA GLU A 88 -11.87 -7.01 -5.32
C GLU A 88 -12.72 -7.19 -4.06
N LYS A 89 -12.11 -7.35 -2.90
CA LYS A 89 -12.83 -7.42 -1.63
C LYS A 89 -13.36 -6.06 -1.17
N ALA A 90 -12.81 -4.98 -1.71
CA ALA A 90 -13.15 -3.64 -1.29
C ALA A 90 -14.37 -3.11 -2.04
N PRO A 91 -15.17 -2.22 -1.40
CA PRO A 91 -16.29 -1.58 -2.07
C PRO A 91 -15.87 -0.42 -2.98
N ALA A 92 -14.61 -0.34 -3.34
CA ALA A 92 -14.09 0.74 -4.18
C ALA A 92 -14.40 0.49 -5.65
N SER A 93 -14.57 1.55 -6.42
CA SER A 93 -14.93 1.50 -7.83
C SER A 93 -13.88 2.08 -8.76
N GLY A 94 -12.65 2.22 -8.31
CA GLY A 94 -11.56 2.70 -9.15
C GLY A 94 -10.25 2.59 -8.41
N ALA A 95 -9.19 2.33 -9.16
CA ALA A 95 -7.86 2.19 -8.57
C ALA A 95 -6.78 2.42 -9.61
N VAL A 96 -5.60 2.75 -9.16
CA VAL A 96 -4.41 2.87 -9.99
C VAL A 96 -3.27 2.09 -9.36
N SER A 97 -2.40 1.56 -10.21
CA SER A 97 -1.18 0.91 -9.80
C SER A 97 -0.07 1.97 -9.76
N GLN A 98 0.63 2.06 -8.64
CA GLN A 98 1.65 3.09 -8.43
C GLN A 98 2.90 2.50 -7.79
N PHE A 99 4.04 3.11 -8.06
CA PHE A 99 5.30 2.74 -7.43
C PHE A 99 5.18 2.85 -5.92
N ILE A 100 5.70 1.83 -5.22
CA ILE A 100 5.64 1.79 -3.75
C ILE A 100 6.38 2.98 -3.16
N ASP A 101 7.60 3.27 -3.64
CA ASP A 101 8.41 4.34 -3.07
C ASP A 101 7.77 5.71 -3.22
N SER A 102 7.22 6.01 -4.39
CA SER A 102 6.57 7.30 -4.66
C SER A 102 5.39 7.53 -3.73
N MET A 103 4.58 6.49 -3.49
CA MET A 103 3.40 6.61 -2.64
C MET A 103 3.78 6.72 -1.17
N LEU A 104 4.79 5.98 -0.72
CA LEU A 104 5.26 6.07 0.66
C LEU A 104 5.88 7.46 0.95
N GLU A 105 6.65 8.00 0.02
CA GLU A 105 7.20 9.35 0.15
C GLU A 105 6.09 10.40 0.23
N ASN A 106 5.04 10.22 -0.56
CA ASN A 106 3.89 11.11 -0.55
C ASN A 106 3.21 11.11 0.82
N VAL A 107 3.04 9.94 1.43
CA VAL A 107 2.45 9.82 2.77
C VAL A 107 3.28 10.57 3.82
N ILE A 108 4.61 10.45 3.74
CA ILE A 108 5.49 11.15 4.68
C ILE A 108 5.31 12.68 4.61
N GLN A 109 5.02 13.20 3.42
CA GLN A 109 4.86 14.63 3.20
C GLN A 109 3.48 15.17 3.58
N GLN A 110 2.50 14.31 3.80
CA GLN A 110 1.14 14.72 4.12
C GLN A 110 0.88 14.64 5.62
N ASP A 111 0.56 15.78 6.24
CA ASP A 111 0.34 15.86 7.68
C ASP A 111 -0.97 15.20 8.13
N ASP A 112 -1.96 15.13 7.23
CA ASP A 112 -3.29 14.62 7.55
C ASP A 112 -3.43 13.10 7.36
N ILE A 113 -2.39 12.44 6.88
CA ILE A 113 -2.37 10.98 6.71
C ILE A 113 -1.31 10.39 7.64
N ALA A 114 -1.71 9.45 8.48
CA ALA A 114 -0.84 8.90 9.52
C ALA A 114 0.01 7.72 9.05
N GLY A 115 -0.35 7.11 7.93
CA GLY A 115 0.36 5.96 7.40
C GLY A 115 -0.39 5.27 6.30
N VAL A 116 -0.13 3.99 6.12
CA VAL A 116 -0.74 3.17 5.07
C VAL A 116 -1.33 1.91 5.69
N ILE A 117 -2.54 1.54 5.25
CA ILE A 117 -3.11 0.24 5.59
C ILE A 117 -3.14 -0.63 4.33
N ILE A 118 -2.53 -1.79 4.41
CA ILE A 118 -2.43 -2.74 3.29
C ILE A 118 -3.46 -3.85 3.49
N ASN A 119 -4.23 -4.13 2.45
CA ASN A 119 -5.23 -5.20 2.41
C ASN A 119 -6.26 -5.11 3.56
N PRO A 120 -6.94 -3.97 3.74
CA PRO A 120 -7.81 -3.77 4.91
C PRO A 120 -9.01 -4.71 5.00
N TRP A 121 -9.42 -5.33 3.90
CA TRP A 121 -10.54 -6.31 3.90
C TRP A 121 -10.06 -7.76 3.92
N GLY A 122 -8.77 -7.99 4.12
CA GLY A 122 -8.18 -9.32 4.29
C GLY A 122 -7.27 -9.33 5.49
N GLU A 123 -6.19 -10.08 5.39
CA GLU A 123 -5.13 -10.01 6.39
C GLU A 123 -4.37 -8.70 6.18
N HIS A 124 -4.62 -7.74 7.06
CA HIS A 124 -4.13 -6.37 6.87
C HIS A 124 -2.82 -6.12 7.62
N LEU A 125 -2.13 -5.09 7.15
CA LEU A 125 -0.94 -4.57 7.81
C LEU A 125 -1.06 -3.05 7.89
N VAL A 126 -0.87 -2.48 9.07
CA VAL A 126 -0.87 -1.04 9.27
C VAL A 126 0.57 -0.57 9.42
N LEU A 127 0.95 0.39 8.59
CA LEU A 127 2.27 1.02 8.64
C LEU A 127 2.12 2.45 9.12
N CYS A 128 2.73 2.80 10.24
CA CYS A 128 2.79 4.19 10.67
C CYS A 128 3.96 4.90 9.97
N LYS A 129 4.06 6.21 10.10
CA LYS A 129 5.10 6.97 9.42
C LYS A 129 6.52 6.54 9.82
N ALA A 130 6.72 6.15 11.08
CA ALA A 130 8.02 5.64 11.52
C ALA A 130 8.43 4.39 10.75
N ASP A 131 7.49 3.48 10.52
CA ASP A 131 7.75 2.27 9.74
C ASP A 131 8.04 2.61 8.28
N ILE A 132 7.32 3.57 7.73
CA ILE A 132 7.52 4.01 6.34
C ILE A 132 8.90 4.62 6.16
N VAL A 133 9.34 5.43 7.11
CA VAL A 133 10.69 6.02 7.08
C VAL A 133 11.74 4.91 7.06
N MET A 134 11.55 3.88 7.87
CA MET A 134 12.44 2.72 7.89
C MET A 134 12.45 2.00 6.54
N ILE A 135 11.28 1.73 5.97
CA ILE A 135 11.15 1.06 4.67
C ILE A 135 11.85 1.86 3.57
N LEU A 136 11.69 3.17 3.58
CA LEU A 136 12.33 4.05 2.59
C LEU A 136 13.84 4.20 2.81
N GLY A 137 14.34 3.81 3.97
CA GLY A 137 15.75 3.95 4.28
C GLY A 137 16.16 5.37 4.64
N LEU A 138 15.22 6.17 5.13
CA LEU A 138 15.46 7.57 5.48
C LEU A 138 15.87 7.78 6.93
N GLU A 139 16.09 6.72 7.67
CA GLU A 139 16.51 6.82 9.07
C GLU A 139 17.86 7.50 9.19
N GLU A 140 17.96 8.45 10.11
CA GLU A 140 19.22 9.05 10.48
C GLU A 140 19.97 8.14 11.43
N LYS A 141 21.26 8.08 11.25
CA LYS A 141 22.11 7.31 12.13
C LYS A 141 22.66 8.16 13.26
#